data_bf6d45745331c298172925d5e44441eb
#
_entry.id   bf6d45745331c298172925d5e44441eb
#
_cell.length_a   1.000
_cell.length_b   1.000
_cell.length_c   1.000
_cell.angle_alpha   90.00
_cell.angle_beta   90.00
_cell.angle_gamma   90.00
#
_symmetry.space_group_name_H-M   'P 1'
#
loop_
_entity.id
_entity.type
_entity.pdbx_description
1 polymer ?
#
loop_
_entity_poly.entity_id
_entity_poly.type
_entity_poly.pdbx_seq_one_letter_code
_entity_poly.pdbx_strand_id
1 'polypeptide(L)'
;MVTTLERARAAAYPAGEYVGQESFMRAAEIRALARRARVGPGVFVLDLCCGVAGPGRMITAESGCHYLGVDYCASSLATARELAGSLPCRFEQAHLPPLPGGRFEVVLLLETMLAFPDKEALVGEVERVLEPGGRFAFTVEEGRPLTQQERARMPAADTVWPVGLAELTGLLREAGLTVTWRQEHSSSHHAMATALLRCYRADSAQIAGQIGKQATAELITAHQLWSDWLGSGRVRKFAMVAEKR
;
A
#
# COMPACT_ATOMS: atom_id res chain seq x y z
N MET A 1 23.03 7.44 -3.38
CA MET A 1 23.07 8.39 -2.22
C MET A 1 21.65 8.51 -1.68
N VAL A 2 21.42 8.29 -0.38
CA VAL A 2 20.08 8.38 0.23
C VAL A 2 19.58 9.82 0.18
N THR A 3 18.40 10.05 -0.34
CA THR A 3 17.82 11.40 -0.52
C THR A 3 17.35 11.98 0.82
N THR A 4 17.13 13.31 0.88
CA THR A 4 16.59 13.95 2.10
C THR A 4 15.18 13.42 2.42
N LEU A 5 14.34 13.21 1.40
CA LEU A 5 13.00 12.66 1.58
C LEU A 5 13.03 11.24 2.16
N GLU A 6 13.91 10.37 1.69
CA GLU A 6 14.09 9.02 2.25
C GLU A 6 14.60 9.05 3.69
N ARG A 7 15.54 9.97 4.01
CA ARG A 7 16.01 10.16 5.40
C ARG A 7 14.88 10.61 6.31
N ALA A 8 14.07 11.58 5.88
CA ALA A 8 12.92 12.07 6.64
C ALA A 8 11.88 10.95 6.86
N ARG A 9 11.63 10.13 5.83
CA ARG A 9 10.79 8.93 5.97
C ARG A 9 11.39 7.96 6.98
N ALA A 10 12.63 7.54 6.80
CA ALA A 10 13.29 6.59 7.71
C ALA A 10 13.33 7.08 9.16
N ALA A 11 13.52 8.38 9.39
CA ALA A 11 13.53 8.98 10.72
C ALA A 11 12.15 8.98 11.43
N ALA A 12 11.06 8.90 10.66
CA ALA A 12 9.71 8.86 11.22
C ALA A 12 9.34 7.48 11.78
N TYR A 13 9.98 6.41 11.30
CA TYR A 13 9.69 5.05 11.73
C TYR A 13 10.55 4.63 12.92
N PRO A 14 10.04 3.74 13.80
CA PRO A 14 10.88 3.06 14.79
C PRO A 14 12.02 2.28 14.11
N ALA A 15 13.11 2.05 14.84
CA ALA A 15 14.27 1.34 14.33
C ALA A 15 13.88 -0.04 13.74
N GLY A 16 14.29 -0.31 12.50
CA GLY A 16 14.01 -1.55 11.77
C GLY A 16 12.59 -1.66 11.18
N GLU A 17 11.76 -0.63 11.31
CA GLU A 17 10.39 -0.63 10.81
C GLU A 17 10.23 0.04 9.44
N TYR A 18 11.23 0.75 8.96
CA TYR A 18 11.30 1.31 7.60
C TYR A 18 12.03 0.37 6.66
N VAL A 19 11.38 -0.03 5.58
CA VAL A 19 11.91 -0.94 4.54
C VAL A 19 11.80 -0.34 3.14
N GLY A 20 11.68 1.00 3.04
CA GLY A 20 11.50 1.71 1.78
C GLY A 20 10.05 1.83 1.32
N GLN A 21 9.10 1.67 2.22
CA GLN A 21 7.67 1.87 1.92
C GLN A 21 7.28 3.36 1.88
N GLU A 22 6.33 3.67 0.99
CA GLU A 22 5.65 4.97 0.93
C GLU A 22 4.24 4.86 1.51
N SER A 23 4.14 4.42 2.77
CA SER A 23 2.89 4.10 3.42
C SER A 23 2.95 4.40 4.92
N PHE A 24 1.90 4.08 5.68
CA PHE A 24 1.92 4.16 7.14
C PHE A 24 2.22 2.80 7.80
N MET A 25 2.28 1.71 7.01
CA MET A 25 2.58 0.38 7.52
C MET A 25 4.02 0.28 8.02
N ARG A 26 4.21 -0.35 9.17
CA ARG A 26 5.51 -0.74 9.69
C ARG A 26 5.91 -2.12 9.15
N ALA A 27 7.20 -2.40 9.11
CA ALA A 27 7.71 -3.70 8.68
C ALA A 27 7.07 -4.87 9.46
N ALA A 28 6.84 -4.71 10.76
CA ALA A 28 6.17 -5.72 11.60
C ALA A 28 4.72 -6.00 11.14
N GLU A 29 3.97 -4.96 10.72
CA GLU A 29 2.61 -5.10 10.21
C GLU A 29 2.59 -5.79 8.83
N ILE A 30 3.54 -5.43 7.95
CA ILE A 30 3.73 -6.08 6.64
C ILE A 30 4.05 -7.56 6.82
N ARG A 31 4.98 -7.91 7.72
CA ARG A 31 5.31 -9.31 8.06
C ARG A 31 4.10 -10.07 8.61
N ALA A 32 3.30 -9.44 9.47
CA ALA A 32 2.09 -10.05 10.02
C ALA A 32 1.09 -10.36 8.91
N LEU A 33 0.85 -9.43 7.99
CA LEU A 33 -0.05 -9.60 6.86
C LEU A 33 0.45 -10.72 5.92
N ALA A 34 1.75 -10.73 5.57
CA ALA A 34 2.35 -11.78 4.73
C ALA A 34 2.20 -13.18 5.36
N ARG A 35 2.43 -13.31 6.69
CA ARG A 35 2.18 -14.58 7.40
C ARG A 35 0.71 -15.01 7.35
N ARG A 36 -0.23 -14.08 7.51
CA ARG A 36 -1.67 -14.36 7.41
C ARG A 36 -2.08 -14.78 5.99
N ALA A 37 -1.42 -14.22 4.98
CA ALA A 37 -1.57 -14.63 3.59
C ALA A 37 -0.84 -15.94 3.26
N ARG A 38 -0.12 -16.54 4.22
CA ARG A 38 0.69 -17.76 4.05
C ARG A 38 1.77 -17.62 2.96
N VAL A 39 2.38 -16.43 2.85
CA VAL A 39 3.55 -16.28 2.00
C VAL A 39 4.69 -17.11 2.57
N GLY A 40 5.33 -17.91 1.72
CA GLY A 40 6.39 -18.83 2.09
C GLY A 40 7.24 -19.25 0.90
N PRO A 41 8.19 -20.19 1.09
CA PRO A 41 9.07 -20.66 0.03
C PRO A 41 8.28 -21.20 -1.17
N GLY A 42 8.62 -20.75 -2.37
CA GLY A 42 8.00 -21.20 -3.63
C GLY A 42 6.61 -20.64 -3.93
N VAL A 43 5.97 -19.88 -3.01
CA VAL A 43 4.69 -19.23 -3.24
C VAL A 43 4.84 -18.12 -4.29
N PHE A 44 3.95 -18.06 -5.27
CA PHE A 44 3.91 -16.98 -6.27
C PHE A 44 3.07 -15.82 -5.77
N VAL A 45 3.72 -14.69 -5.57
CA VAL A 45 3.13 -13.44 -5.04
C VAL A 45 3.05 -12.40 -6.14
N LEU A 46 1.86 -11.83 -6.36
CA LEU A 46 1.63 -10.63 -7.17
C LEU A 46 1.42 -9.44 -6.24
N ASP A 47 2.22 -8.40 -6.37
CA ASP A 47 2.12 -7.17 -5.58
C ASP A 47 1.68 -6.00 -6.48
N LEU A 48 0.47 -5.52 -6.24
CA LEU A 48 -0.16 -4.47 -7.03
C LEU A 48 0.24 -3.10 -6.50
N CYS A 49 0.60 -2.18 -7.41
CA CYS A 49 1.07 -0.83 -7.08
C CYS A 49 2.31 -0.88 -6.16
N CYS A 50 3.29 -1.71 -6.52
CA CYS A 50 4.43 -2.03 -5.68
C CYS A 50 5.41 -0.86 -5.45
N GLY A 51 5.36 0.20 -6.26
CA GLY A 51 6.28 1.32 -6.23
C GLY A 51 7.74 0.86 -6.35
N VAL A 52 8.60 1.27 -5.41
CA VAL A 52 10.00 0.81 -5.30
C VAL A 52 10.14 -0.57 -4.63
N ALA A 53 9.02 -1.24 -4.37
CA ALA A 53 8.90 -2.59 -3.83
C ALA A 53 9.65 -2.85 -2.51
N GLY A 54 9.74 -1.86 -1.63
CA GLY A 54 10.37 -2.04 -0.31
C GLY A 54 9.76 -3.21 0.48
N PRO A 55 8.44 -3.23 0.72
CA PRO A 55 7.72 -4.35 1.34
C PRO A 55 7.93 -5.68 0.61
N GLY A 56 7.77 -5.71 -0.71
CA GLY A 56 7.89 -6.91 -1.51
C GLY A 56 9.28 -7.53 -1.45
N ARG A 57 10.34 -6.70 -1.54
CA ARG A 57 11.73 -7.16 -1.40
C ARG A 57 12.02 -7.75 -0.01
N MET A 58 11.52 -7.10 1.06
CA MET A 58 11.63 -7.62 2.42
C MET A 58 10.92 -8.98 2.54
N ILE A 59 9.68 -9.08 2.07
CA ILE A 59 8.90 -10.32 2.09
C ILE A 59 9.65 -11.42 1.34
N THR A 60 10.15 -11.14 0.12
CA THR A 60 10.88 -12.11 -0.70
C THR A 60 12.16 -12.59 -0.02
N ALA A 61 12.95 -11.67 0.55
CA ALA A 61 14.19 -12.01 1.25
C ALA A 61 13.95 -12.90 2.49
N GLU A 62 12.86 -12.67 3.21
CA GLU A 62 12.55 -13.41 4.44
C GLU A 62 11.81 -14.72 4.20
N SER A 63 11.00 -14.81 3.13
CA SER A 63 10.13 -15.97 2.90
C SER A 63 10.61 -16.92 1.80
N GLY A 64 11.47 -16.45 0.87
CA GLY A 64 11.86 -17.23 -0.31
C GLY A 64 10.74 -17.40 -1.35
N CYS A 65 9.74 -16.51 -1.37
CA CYS A 65 8.67 -16.54 -2.37
C CYS A 65 9.18 -16.09 -3.75
N HIS A 66 8.42 -16.43 -4.80
CA HIS A 66 8.54 -15.81 -6.13
C HIS A 66 7.68 -14.56 -6.17
N TYR A 67 8.26 -13.43 -6.55
CA TYR A 67 7.60 -12.13 -6.49
C TYR A 67 7.48 -11.48 -7.86
N LEU A 68 6.27 -11.02 -8.19
CA LEU A 68 5.99 -10.13 -9.30
C LEU A 68 5.39 -8.82 -8.76
N GLY A 69 6.15 -7.72 -8.84
CA GLY A 69 5.67 -6.38 -8.54
C GLY A 69 5.17 -5.68 -9.79
N VAL A 70 4.00 -5.07 -9.70
CA VAL A 70 3.40 -4.31 -10.81
C VAL A 70 3.15 -2.87 -10.36
N ASP A 71 3.56 -1.92 -11.21
CA ASP A 71 3.32 -0.49 -11.01
C ASP A 71 3.21 0.24 -12.34
N TYR A 72 2.55 1.39 -12.38
CA TYR A 72 2.50 2.22 -13.58
C TYR A 72 3.76 3.08 -13.77
N CYS A 73 4.50 3.35 -12.69
CA CYS A 73 5.64 4.26 -12.66
C CYS A 73 6.95 3.56 -13.06
N ALA A 74 7.39 3.77 -14.30
CA ALA A 74 8.61 3.16 -14.84
C ALA A 74 9.87 3.49 -13.99
N SER A 75 9.98 4.71 -13.45
CA SER A 75 11.13 5.12 -12.63
C SER A 75 11.15 4.41 -11.27
N SER A 76 9.99 4.21 -10.65
CA SER A 76 9.88 3.40 -9.42
C SER A 76 10.31 1.96 -9.66
N LEU A 77 9.85 1.36 -10.77
CA LEU A 77 10.25 0.00 -11.15
C LEU A 77 11.73 -0.14 -11.50
N ALA A 78 12.35 0.89 -12.11
CA ALA A 78 13.79 0.90 -12.33
C ALA A 78 14.56 0.85 -11.00
N THR A 79 14.17 1.68 -10.04
CA THR A 79 14.70 1.65 -8.67
C THR A 79 14.44 0.32 -7.97
N ALA A 80 13.23 -0.24 -8.13
CA ALA A 80 12.87 -1.54 -7.55
C ALA A 80 13.79 -2.67 -8.05
N ARG A 81 14.08 -2.71 -9.37
CA ARG A 81 14.99 -3.69 -10.00
C ARG A 81 16.41 -3.55 -9.47
N GLU A 82 16.92 -2.33 -9.39
CA GLU A 82 18.26 -2.04 -8.84
C GLU A 82 18.37 -2.53 -7.38
N LEU A 83 17.41 -2.18 -6.55
CA LEU A 83 17.40 -2.53 -5.12
C LEU A 83 17.09 -4.01 -4.85
N ALA A 84 16.46 -4.73 -5.77
CA ALA A 84 16.19 -6.16 -5.63
C ALA A 84 17.45 -7.00 -5.79
N GLY A 85 18.43 -6.55 -6.59
CA GLY A 85 19.69 -7.28 -6.80
C GLY A 85 19.44 -8.72 -7.28
N SER A 86 19.89 -9.70 -6.49
CA SER A 86 19.74 -11.13 -6.79
C SER A 86 18.48 -11.79 -6.24
N LEU A 87 17.59 -11.04 -5.58
CA LEU A 87 16.33 -11.60 -5.10
C LEU A 87 15.45 -12.08 -6.28
N PRO A 88 14.66 -13.16 -6.10
CA PRO A 88 13.75 -13.68 -7.13
C PRO A 88 12.53 -12.76 -7.34
N CYS A 89 12.80 -11.48 -7.60
CA CYS A 89 11.81 -10.44 -7.86
C CYS A 89 11.76 -10.13 -9.36
N ARG A 90 10.55 -10.10 -9.91
CA ARG A 90 10.27 -9.58 -11.25
C ARG A 90 9.41 -8.33 -11.14
N PHE A 91 9.49 -7.45 -12.15
CA PHE A 91 8.75 -6.20 -12.15
C PHE A 91 8.19 -5.91 -13.53
N GLU A 92 6.90 -5.59 -13.58
CA GLU A 92 6.16 -5.29 -14.81
C GLU A 92 5.50 -3.91 -14.71
N GLN A 93 5.56 -3.15 -15.80
CA GLN A 93 4.89 -1.87 -15.89
C GLN A 93 3.49 -2.06 -16.45
N ALA A 94 2.46 -1.69 -15.68
CA ALA A 94 1.07 -1.72 -16.13
C ALA A 94 0.21 -0.69 -15.40
N HIS A 95 -0.83 -0.23 -16.09
CA HIS A 95 -1.96 0.48 -15.47
C HIS A 95 -3.01 -0.54 -15.05
N LEU A 96 -3.45 -0.48 -13.80
CA LEU A 96 -4.37 -1.44 -13.23
C LEU A 96 -5.76 -0.82 -13.00
N PRO A 97 -6.88 -1.53 -13.19
CA PRO A 97 -7.01 -2.79 -13.93
C PRO A 97 -6.86 -2.60 -15.45
N PRO A 98 -6.68 -3.67 -16.28
CA PRO A 98 -6.69 -5.09 -15.90
C PRO A 98 -5.39 -5.53 -15.20
N LEU A 99 -5.45 -6.63 -14.44
CA LEU A 99 -4.26 -7.24 -13.84
C LEU A 99 -3.51 -8.09 -14.86
N PRO A 100 -2.18 -8.28 -14.72
CA PRO A 100 -1.39 -9.12 -15.61
C PRO A 100 -1.93 -10.55 -15.66
N GLY A 101 -1.60 -11.26 -16.73
CA GLY A 101 -1.93 -12.67 -16.87
C GLY A 101 -1.13 -13.53 -15.89
N GLY A 102 -1.62 -14.75 -15.65
CA GLY A 102 -1.00 -15.71 -14.75
C GLY A 102 -1.92 -16.17 -13.64
N ARG A 103 -1.38 -17.01 -12.76
CA ARG A 103 -2.03 -17.52 -11.56
C ARG A 103 -1.10 -17.32 -10.38
N PHE A 104 -1.66 -16.87 -9.26
CA PHE A 104 -0.91 -16.51 -8.06
C PHE A 104 -1.58 -17.10 -6.83
N GLU A 105 -0.77 -17.61 -5.91
CA GLU A 105 -1.30 -18.06 -4.61
C GLU A 105 -1.57 -16.89 -3.68
N VAL A 106 -0.86 -15.77 -3.87
CA VAL A 106 -1.08 -14.54 -3.08
C VAL A 106 -1.09 -13.31 -3.97
N VAL A 107 -2.08 -12.46 -3.80
CA VAL A 107 -2.11 -11.09 -4.33
C VAL A 107 -2.00 -10.12 -3.16
N LEU A 108 -1.07 -9.18 -3.24
CA LEU A 108 -0.89 -8.09 -2.28
C LEU A 108 -1.41 -6.77 -2.86
N LEU A 109 -2.02 -5.94 -2.03
CA LEU A 109 -2.34 -4.54 -2.33
C LEU A 109 -2.15 -3.72 -1.05
N LEU A 110 -0.98 -3.11 -0.90
CA LEU A 110 -0.60 -2.44 0.33
C LEU A 110 -0.77 -0.92 0.20
N GLU A 111 -1.65 -0.34 1.03
CA GLU A 111 -1.89 1.11 1.15
C GLU A 111 -2.39 1.81 -0.15
N THR A 112 -2.93 1.03 -1.10
CA THR A 112 -3.31 1.55 -2.42
C THR A 112 -4.75 1.23 -2.81
N MET A 113 -5.52 0.50 -1.98
CA MET A 113 -6.94 0.23 -2.24
C MET A 113 -7.73 1.52 -2.52
N LEU A 114 -7.39 2.60 -1.82
CA LEU A 114 -8.03 3.91 -2.00
C LEU A 114 -7.88 4.49 -3.42
N ALA A 115 -6.84 4.14 -4.16
CA ALA A 115 -6.60 4.67 -5.50
C ALA A 115 -7.55 4.11 -6.57
N PHE A 116 -8.27 3.05 -6.26
CA PHE A 116 -9.21 2.42 -7.19
C PHE A 116 -10.64 2.91 -6.92
N PRO A 117 -11.25 3.75 -7.79
CA PRO A 117 -12.64 4.18 -7.61
C PRO A 117 -13.62 3.01 -7.78
N ASP A 118 -13.36 2.12 -8.72
CA ASP A 118 -14.15 0.90 -8.97
C ASP A 118 -13.53 -0.30 -8.23
N LYS A 119 -14.03 -0.55 -7.02
CA LYS A 119 -13.61 -1.67 -6.18
C LYS A 119 -14.10 -3.02 -6.71
N GLU A 120 -15.26 -3.03 -7.39
CA GLU A 120 -15.85 -4.24 -7.95
C GLU A 120 -14.97 -4.78 -9.08
N ALA A 121 -14.59 -3.92 -10.03
CA ALA A 121 -13.67 -4.28 -11.11
C ALA A 121 -12.32 -4.78 -10.58
N LEU A 122 -11.76 -4.09 -9.57
CA LEU A 122 -10.50 -4.52 -8.94
C LEU A 122 -10.62 -5.91 -8.30
N VAL A 123 -11.66 -6.12 -7.50
CA VAL A 123 -11.88 -7.39 -6.77
C VAL A 123 -12.13 -8.54 -7.74
N GLY A 124 -12.88 -8.30 -8.83
CA GLY A 124 -13.09 -9.29 -9.89
C GLY A 124 -11.80 -9.70 -10.59
N GLU A 125 -10.93 -8.73 -10.88
CA GLU A 125 -9.61 -9.01 -11.48
C GLU A 125 -8.69 -9.77 -10.51
N VAL A 126 -8.71 -9.44 -9.20
CA VAL A 126 -7.96 -10.17 -8.18
C VAL A 126 -8.44 -11.62 -8.11
N GLU A 127 -9.77 -11.85 -8.10
CA GLU A 127 -10.34 -13.19 -8.12
C GLU A 127 -9.88 -13.96 -9.35
N ARG A 128 -9.92 -13.35 -10.53
CA ARG A 128 -9.52 -13.96 -11.81
C ARG A 128 -8.08 -14.51 -11.78
N VAL A 129 -7.15 -13.80 -11.16
CA VAL A 129 -5.73 -14.18 -11.14
C VAL A 129 -5.33 -15.05 -9.95
N LEU A 130 -6.16 -15.16 -8.92
CA LEU A 130 -5.90 -16.04 -7.79
C LEU A 130 -6.13 -17.51 -8.14
N GLU A 131 -5.23 -18.39 -7.67
CA GLU A 131 -5.46 -19.82 -7.64
C GLU A 131 -6.62 -20.18 -6.69
N PRO A 132 -7.30 -21.33 -6.87
CA PRO A 132 -8.21 -21.85 -5.85
C PRO A 132 -7.49 -22.00 -4.50
N GLY A 133 -8.08 -21.49 -3.42
CA GLY A 133 -7.44 -21.40 -2.10
C GLY A 133 -6.38 -20.29 -1.98
N GLY A 134 -6.15 -19.52 -3.05
CA GLY A 134 -5.26 -18.36 -3.05
C GLY A 134 -5.81 -17.21 -2.20
N ARG A 135 -4.95 -16.26 -1.83
CA ARG A 135 -5.26 -15.20 -0.85
C ARG A 135 -5.01 -13.82 -1.39
N PHE A 136 -5.99 -12.96 -1.20
CA PHE A 136 -5.86 -11.51 -1.35
C PHE A 136 -5.54 -10.89 0.00
N ALA A 137 -4.34 -10.33 0.16
CA ALA A 137 -3.88 -9.65 1.37
C ALA A 137 -3.72 -8.16 1.08
N PHE A 138 -4.48 -7.33 1.76
CA PHE A 138 -4.57 -5.91 1.42
C PHE A 138 -4.81 -5.04 2.64
N THR A 139 -4.59 -3.74 2.46
CA THR A 139 -5.05 -2.72 3.39
C THR A 139 -6.17 -1.90 2.78
N VAL A 140 -7.03 -1.35 3.64
CA VAL A 140 -8.16 -0.51 3.21
C VAL A 140 -8.35 0.69 4.14
N GLU A 141 -8.63 1.81 3.51
CA GLU A 141 -9.07 3.05 4.14
C GLU A 141 -10.60 3.01 4.25
N GLU A 142 -11.08 2.58 5.43
CA GLU A 142 -12.51 2.53 5.70
C GLU A 142 -13.03 3.91 6.03
N GLY A 143 -14.12 4.28 5.35
CA GLY A 143 -14.78 5.55 5.59
C GLY A 143 -15.82 5.87 4.51
N ARG A 144 -16.58 6.93 4.75
CA ARG A 144 -17.52 7.45 3.75
C ARG A 144 -16.74 8.14 2.62
N PRO A 145 -17.31 8.24 1.41
CA PRO A 145 -16.73 9.04 0.32
C PRO A 145 -16.36 10.46 0.78
N LEU A 146 -15.31 11.02 0.18
CA LEU A 146 -14.91 12.39 0.48
C LEU A 146 -16.01 13.38 0.05
N THR A 147 -16.31 14.33 0.94
CA THR A 147 -17.14 15.49 0.61
C THR A 147 -16.43 16.40 -0.40
N GLN A 148 -17.18 17.27 -1.07
CA GLN A 148 -16.60 18.25 -2.00
C GLN A 148 -15.53 19.13 -1.32
N GLN A 149 -15.75 19.52 -0.05
CA GLN A 149 -14.80 20.31 0.71
C GLN A 149 -13.51 19.54 1.03
N GLU A 150 -13.62 18.27 1.38
CA GLU A 150 -12.46 17.39 1.63
C GLU A 150 -11.67 17.17 0.34
N ARG A 151 -12.35 16.93 -0.80
CA ARG A 151 -11.69 16.79 -2.10
C ARG A 151 -10.94 18.05 -2.51
N ALA A 152 -11.52 19.23 -2.30
CA ALA A 152 -10.87 20.51 -2.63
C ALA A 152 -9.58 20.77 -1.81
N ARG A 153 -9.43 20.11 -0.65
CA ARG A 153 -8.26 20.25 0.23
C ARG A 153 -7.21 19.16 0.02
N MET A 154 -7.62 17.96 -0.46
CA MET A 154 -6.73 16.82 -0.60
C MET A 154 -5.95 16.91 -1.92
N PRO A 155 -4.60 17.00 -1.89
CA PRO A 155 -3.80 16.85 -3.09
C PRO A 155 -4.06 15.48 -3.73
N ALA A 156 -4.16 15.44 -5.07
CA ALA A 156 -4.50 14.23 -5.83
C ALA A 156 -5.77 13.51 -5.32
N ALA A 157 -6.84 14.28 -5.02
CA ALA A 157 -8.10 13.77 -4.48
C ALA A 157 -8.81 12.73 -5.37
N ASP A 158 -8.50 12.71 -6.65
CA ASP A 158 -8.91 11.70 -7.64
C ASP A 158 -8.31 10.31 -7.40
N THR A 159 -7.31 10.21 -6.54
CA THR A 159 -6.73 8.93 -6.08
C THR A 159 -7.18 8.55 -4.66
N VAL A 160 -8.20 9.20 -4.09
CA VAL A 160 -8.63 8.97 -2.69
C VAL A 160 -10.12 8.63 -2.64
N TRP A 161 -10.39 7.32 -2.65
CA TRP A 161 -11.73 6.72 -2.64
C TRP A 161 -11.90 5.77 -1.46
N PRO A 162 -12.18 6.27 -0.23
CA PRO A 162 -12.51 5.42 0.91
C PRO A 162 -13.76 4.60 0.63
N VAL A 163 -13.87 3.43 1.26
CA VAL A 163 -15.00 2.51 1.11
C VAL A 163 -15.46 1.99 2.47
N GLY A 164 -16.77 1.75 2.64
CA GLY A 164 -17.28 1.12 3.85
C GLY A 164 -16.88 -0.36 3.95
N LEU A 165 -16.51 -0.85 5.15
CA LEU A 165 -16.13 -2.26 5.32
C LEU A 165 -17.25 -3.24 4.93
N ALA A 166 -18.51 -2.90 5.21
CA ALA A 166 -19.66 -3.74 4.85
C ALA A 166 -19.80 -3.86 3.32
N GLU A 167 -19.64 -2.74 2.62
CA GLU A 167 -19.66 -2.67 1.16
C GLU A 167 -18.51 -3.51 0.56
N LEU A 168 -17.28 -3.27 0.98
CA LEU A 168 -16.12 -4.02 0.48
C LEU A 168 -16.24 -5.52 0.77
N THR A 169 -16.70 -5.89 1.98
CA THR A 169 -16.92 -7.31 2.33
C THR A 169 -18.02 -7.95 1.46
N GLY A 170 -19.04 -7.17 1.08
CA GLY A 170 -20.06 -7.57 0.11
C GLY A 170 -19.45 -7.90 -1.25
N LEU A 171 -18.67 -6.95 -1.83
CA LEU A 171 -18.00 -7.13 -3.12
C LEU A 171 -17.07 -8.34 -3.12
N LEU A 172 -16.25 -8.50 -2.07
CA LEU A 172 -15.38 -9.67 -1.92
C LEU A 172 -16.19 -10.98 -1.96
N ARG A 173 -17.29 -11.06 -1.20
CA ARG A 173 -18.14 -12.26 -1.15
C ARG A 173 -18.80 -12.56 -2.49
N GLU A 174 -19.29 -11.55 -3.19
CA GLU A 174 -19.91 -11.67 -4.51
C GLU A 174 -18.93 -12.16 -5.57
N ALA A 175 -17.66 -11.77 -5.46
CA ALA A 175 -16.57 -12.28 -6.29
C ALA A 175 -16.02 -13.65 -5.83
N GLY A 176 -16.61 -14.31 -4.81
CA GLY A 176 -16.14 -15.62 -4.34
C GLY A 176 -14.97 -15.59 -3.36
N LEU A 177 -14.62 -14.40 -2.83
CA LEU A 177 -13.56 -14.21 -1.84
C LEU A 177 -14.16 -14.13 -0.42
N THR A 178 -13.67 -14.96 0.49
CA THR A 178 -14.14 -14.98 1.89
C THR A 178 -13.09 -14.34 2.80
N VAL A 179 -13.45 -13.29 3.54
CA VAL A 179 -12.55 -12.67 4.53
C VAL A 179 -12.26 -13.66 5.66
N THR A 180 -10.99 -14.04 5.81
CA THR A 180 -10.51 -14.99 6.82
C THR A 180 -9.77 -14.31 7.97
N TRP A 181 -9.31 -13.08 7.78
CA TRP A 181 -8.64 -12.31 8.81
C TRP A 181 -8.79 -10.81 8.58
N ARG A 182 -8.88 -10.07 9.69
CA ARG A 182 -8.93 -8.60 9.71
C ARG A 182 -8.28 -8.07 10.99
N GLN A 183 -7.53 -6.99 10.85
CA GLN A 183 -6.95 -6.26 11.99
C GLN A 183 -7.03 -4.75 11.74
N GLU A 184 -7.44 -4.00 12.75
CA GLU A 184 -7.45 -2.54 12.70
C GLU A 184 -6.08 -1.98 13.07
N HIS A 185 -5.61 -1.00 12.28
CA HIS A 185 -4.33 -0.31 12.44
C HIS A 185 -4.49 1.21 12.57
N SER A 186 -5.70 1.73 12.77
CA SER A 186 -5.99 3.17 12.78
C SER A 186 -5.09 3.95 13.74
N SER A 187 -4.89 3.45 14.97
CA SER A 187 -4.06 4.11 15.97
C SER A 187 -2.57 4.13 15.59
N SER A 188 -2.02 3.00 15.14
CA SER A 188 -0.62 2.93 14.70
C SER A 188 -0.35 3.77 13.46
N HIS A 189 -1.27 3.78 12.50
CA HIS A 189 -1.16 4.59 11.28
C HIS A 189 -1.35 6.09 11.55
N HIS A 190 -2.22 6.49 12.52
CA HIS A 190 -2.28 7.86 13.00
C HIS A 190 -0.94 8.32 13.57
N ALA A 191 -0.33 7.52 14.43
CA ALA A 191 0.99 7.82 14.99
C ALA A 191 2.06 7.98 13.89
N MET A 192 2.04 7.10 12.86
CA MET A 192 2.96 7.18 11.72
C MET A 192 2.72 8.40 10.84
N ALA A 193 1.46 8.70 10.50
CA ALA A 193 1.12 9.88 9.71
C ALA A 193 1.59 11.18 10.42
N THR A 194 1.40 11.24 11.73
CA THR A 194 1.85 12.37 12.57
C THR A 194 3.38 12.46 12.63
N ALA A 195 4.09 11.33 12.75
CA ALA A 195 5.55 11.30 12.77
C ALA A 195 6.14 11.73 11.41
N LEU A 196 5.62 11.22 10.30
CA LEU A 196 6.01 11.62 8.94
C LEU A 196 5.77 13.12 8.71
N LEU A 197 4.60 13.63 9.07
CA LEU A 197 4.28 15.04 8.97
C LEU A 197 5.29 15.92 9.72
N ARG A 198 5.66 15.53 10.94
CA ARG A 198 6.67 16.23 11.74
C ARG A 198 8.04 16.25 11.04
N CYS A 199 8.49 15.10 10.52
CA CYS A 199 9.77 15.00 9.81
C CYS A 199 9.77 15.83 8.52
N TYR A 200 8.70 15.77 7.72
CA TYR A 200 8.59 16.55 6.48
C TYR A 200 8.56 18.08 6.75
N ARG A 201 7.94 18.51 7.84
CA ARG A 201 7.96 19.92 8.24
C ARG A 201 9.36 20.36 8.68
N ALA A 202 10.06 19.54 9.46
CA ALA A 202 11.41 19.84 9.93
C ALA A 202 12.40 19.99 8.77
N ASP A 203 12.30 19.13 7.74
CA ASP A 203 13.22 19.11 6.61
C ASP A 203 12.63 19.78 5.35
N SER A 204 11.56 20.58 5.49
CA SER A 204 10.78 21.11 4.35
C SER A 204 11.60 21.90 3.33
N ALA A 205 12.59 22.69 3.76
CA ALA A 205 13.42 23.45 2.88
C ALA A 205 14.33 22.55 2.01
N GLN A 206 14.90 21.51 2.60
CA GLN A 206 15.77 20.56 1.91
C GLN A 206 14.95 19.65 0.98
N ILE A 207 13.76 19.22 1.42
CA ILE A 207 12.83 18.45 0.59
C ILE A 207 12.39 19.30 -0.61
N ALA A 208 12.09 20.59 -0.41
CA ALA A 208 11.72 21.49 -1.49
C ALA A 208 12.85 21.70 -2.52
N GLY A 209 14.11 21.64 -2.08
CA GLY A 209 15.26 21.64 -2.98
C GLY A 209 15.35 20.36 -3.83
N GLN A 210 14.78 19.26 -3.39
CA GLN A 210 14.82 17.95 -4.06
C GLN A 210 13.62 17.71 -4.99
N ILE A 211 12.38 17.95 -4.52
CA ILE A 211 11.14 17.65 -5.25
C ILE A 211 10.35 18.91 -5.67
N GLY A 212 10.83 20.09 -5.36
CA GLY A 212 10.16 21.37 -5.63
C GLY A 212 9.22 21.82 -4.51
N LYS A 213 8.98 23.14 -4.45
CA LYS A 213 8.17 23.77 -3.40
C LYS A 213 6.70 23.31 -3.42
N GLN A 214 6.11 23.19 -4.61
CA GLN A 214 4.73 22.77 -4.79
C GLN A 214 4.51 21.34 -4.28
N ALA A 215 5.32 20.37 -4.75
CA ALA A 215 5.21 18.98 -4.33
C ALA A 215 5.46 18.81 -2.82
N THR A 216 6.36 19.61 -2.23
CA THR A 216 6.60 19.60 -0.77
C THR A 216 5.39 20.13 0.00
N ALA A 217 4.74 21.18 -0.47
CA ALA A 217 3.53 21.72 0.16
C ALA A 217 2.37 20.71 0.08
N GLU A 218 2.20 20.05 -1.07
CA GLU A 218 1.21 19.00 -1.27
C GLU A 218 1.47 17.78 -0.37
N LEU A 219 2.72 17.33 -0.27
CA LEU A 219 3.13 16.24 0.64
C LEU A 219 2.75 16.54 2.10
N ILE A 220 3.08 17.75 2.58
CA ILE A 220 2.78 18.20 3.95
C ILE A 220 1.25 18.30 4.14
N THR A 221 0.52 18.86 3.18
CA THR A 221 -0.92 19.00 3.24
C THR A 221 -1.63 17.64 3.29
N ALA A 222 -1.23 16.71 2.44
CA ALA A 222 -1.78 15.35 2.43
C ALA A 222 -1.55 14.65 3.78
N HIS A 223 -0.34 14.71 4.35
CA HIS A 223 -0.04 14.07 5.63
C HIS A 223 -0.75 14.76 6.80
N GLN A 224 -0.99 16.07 6.74
CA GLN A 224 -1.83 16.75 7.73
C GLN A 224 -3.26 16.21 7.70
N LEU A 225 -3.85 16.10 6.50
CA LEU A 225 -5.21 15.58 6.35
C LEU A 225 -5.33 14.14 6.81
N TRP A 226 -4.36 13.27 6.46
CA TRP A 226 -4.32 11.89 6.94
C TRP A 226 -4.20 11.80 8.46
N SER A 227 -3.34 12.61 9.09
CA SER A 227 -3.23 12.68 10.53
C SER A 227 -4.55 13.11 11.18
N ASP A 228 -5.21 14.15 10.66
CA ASP A 228 -6.49 14.64 11.18
C ASP A 228 -7.62 13.61 11.00
N TRP A 229 -7.71 12.95 9.84
CA TRP A 229 -8.75 11.96 9.56
C TRP A 229 -8.60 10.69 10.38
N LEU A 230 -7.37 10.19 10.52
CA LEU A 230 -7.09 9.03 11.36
C LEU A 230 -7.30 9.34 12.86
N GLY A 231 -6.86 10.53 13.32
CA GLY A 231 -7.01 10.96 14.69
C GLY A 231 -8.46 11.22 15.10
N SER A 232 -9.31 11.69 14.17
CA SER A 232 -10.74 11.93 14.42
C SER A 232 -11.62 10.70 14.19
N GLY A 233 -11.08 9.61 13.62
CA GLY A 233 -11.86 8.45 13.19
C GLY A 233 -12.70 8.70 11.92
N ARG A 234 -12.45 9.79 11.17
CA ARG A 234 -13.06 10.06 9.86
C ARG A 234 -12.72 8.96 8.86
N VAL A 235 -11.49 8.45 8.93
CA VAL A 235 -11.01 7.28 8.22
C VAL A 235 -10.41 6.31 9.21
N ARG A 236 -10.67 5.02 9.03
CA ARG A 236 -10.03 3.93 9.77
C ARG A 236 -9.20 3.08 8.80
N LYS A 237 -8.15 2.46 9.33
CA LYS A 237 -7.24 1.61 8.53
C LYS A 237 -7.34 0.18 8.97
N PHE A 238 -7.53 -0.73 8.02
CA PHE A 238 -7.57 -2.16 8.27
C PHE A 238 -6.61 -2.90 7.35
N ALA A 239 -5.95 -3.92 7.88
CA ALA A 239 -5.31 -4.97 7.10
C ALA A 239 -6.24 -6.19 7.07
N MET A 240 -6.37 -6.81 5.90
CA MET A 240 -7.33 -7.89 5.66
C MET A 240 -6.72 -8.99 4.81
N VAL A 241 -7.18 -10.22 5.02
CA VAL A 241 -6.93 -11.35 4.12
C VAL A 241 -8.27 -11.96 3.74
N ALA A 242 -8.47 -12.12 2.44
CA ALA A 242 -9.60 -12.87 1.89
C ALA A 242 -9.08 -14.06 1.08
N GLU A 243 -9.76 -15.22 1.16
CA GLU A 243 -9.37 -16.47 0.50
C GLU A 243 -10.38 -16.79 -0.61
N LYS A 244 -9.88 -17.15 -1.79
CA LYS A 244 -10.67 -17.65 -2.91
C LYS A 244 -11.12 -19.08 -2.60
N ARG A 245 -12.42 -19.32 -2.79
CA ARG A 245 -13.02 -20.66 -2.64
C ARG A 245 -12.69 -21.59 -3.78
#